data_8aed9e3f4664c9b88a5fbd0940134cec
#
_entry.id   8aed9e3f4664c9b88a5fbd0940134cec
#
_cell.length_a   1.000
_cell.length_b   1.000
_cell.length_c   1.000
_cell.angle_alpha   90.00
_cell.angle_beta   90.00
_cell.angle_gamma   90.00
#
_symmetry.space_group_name_H-M   'P 1'
#
loop_
_entity.id
_entity.type
_entity.pdbx_description
1 polymer ?
#
loop_
_entity_poly.entity_id
_entity_poly.type
_entity_poly.pdbx_seq_one_letter_code
_entity_poly.pdbx_strand_id
1 'polypeptide(L)'
;MKHSEWLEQYFQKVAESSEEGAEAVHFVRANNIRVGMRRARKSVGAFWKFGKAFYLNKVHYTMESALENPRAMTLFVHEVRHLQQGKLIAMSVYGELDAWQIEFRLYKRLTGKTLKPELEELLALPLSFDRSTLKHARQLMTKFAGVWYGAWI
;
A
#
# COMPACT_ATOMS: atom_id res chain seq x y z
N MET A 1 11.33 -20.30 -9.26
CA MET A 1 10.43 -19.49 -10.12
C MET A 1 11.20 -18.31 -10.70
N LYS A 2 11.08 -18.06 -11.99
CA LYS A 2 11.68 -16.88 -12.63
C LYS A 2 10.93 -15.62 -12.25
N HIS A 3 11.62 -14.48 -12.18
CA HIS A 3 11.01 -13.19 -11.82
C HIS A 3 9.83 -12.80 -12.73
N SER A 4 9.95 -13.01 -14.04
CA SER A 4 8.88 -12.71 -15.00
C SER A 4 7.63 -13.58 -14.80
N GLU A 5 7.82 -14.85 -14.49
CA GLU A 5 6.73 -15.78 -14.19
C GLU A 5 6.03 -15.40 -12.88
N TRP A 6 6.80 -15.11 -11.84
CA TRP A 6 6.25 -14.62 -10.58
C TRP A 6 5.45 -13.34 -10.77
N LEU A 7 5.97 -12.39 -11.55
CA LEU A 7 5.32 -11.11 -11.77
C LEU A 7 3.94 -11.26 -12.41
N GLU A 8 3.82 -12.12 -13.42
CA GLU A 8 2.52 -12.37 -14.06
C GLU A 8 1.53 -13.05 -13.10
N GLN A 9 1.99 -14.02 -12.32
CA GLN A 9 1.16 -14.66 -11.29
C GLN A 9 0.74 -13.65 -10.21
N TYR A 10 1.65 -12.78 -9.77
CA TYR A 10 1.35 -11.75 -8.78
C TYR A 10 0.32 -10.74 -9.30
N PHE A 11 0.48 -10.26 -10.52
CA PHE A 11 -0.50 -9.39 -11.16
C PHE A 11 -1.87 -10.06 -11.29
N GLN A 12 -1.89 -11.32 -11.67
CA GLN A 12 -3.15 -12.08 -11.74
C GLN A 12 -3.82 -12.17 -10.36
N LYS A 13 -3.09 -12.56 -9.32
CA LYS A 13 -3.60 -12.64 -7.94
C LYS A 13 -4.14 -11.30 -7.43
N VAL A 14 -3.41 -10.21 -7.66
CA VAL A 14 -3.85 -8.87 -7.28
C VAL A 14 -5.10 -8.47 -8.04
N ALA A 15 -5.14 -8.66 -9.36
CA ALA A 15 -6.30 -8.29 -10.19
C ALA A 15 -7.57 -9.10 -9.84
N GLU A 16 -7.42 -10.39 -9.55
CA GLU A 16 -8.53 -11.26 -9.15
C GLU A 16 -9.03 -10.96 -7.72
N SER A 17 -8.21 -10.32 -6.89
CA SER A 17 -8.56 -10.06 -5.49
C SER A 17 -9.67 -9.02 -5.32
N SER A 18 -9.78 -8.05 -6.23
CA SER A 18 -10.71 -6.93 -6.12
C SER A 18 -10.71 -6.05 -7.37
N GLU A 19 -11.70 -5.18 -7.47
CA GLU A 19 -11.76 -4.13 -8.50
C GLU A 19 -10.57 -3.17 -8.38
N GLU A 20 -10.24 -2.73 -7.16
CA GLU A 20 -9.08 -1.86 -6.88
C GLU A 20 -7.76 -2.54 -7.28
N GLY A 21 -7.65 -3.84 -7.07
CA GLY A 21 -6.49 -4.63 -7.51
C GLY A 21 -6.38 -4.69 -9.02
N ALA A 22 -7.50 -4.91 -9.73
CA ALA A 22 -7.54 -4.91 -11.19
C ALA A 22 -7.16 -3.55 -11.78
N GLU A 23 -7.68 -2.45 -11.22
CA GLU A 23 -7.34 -1.09 -11.62
C GLU A 23 -5.85 -0.78 -11.38
N ALA A 24 -5.31 -1.19 -10.23
CA ALA A 24 -3.91 -1.00 -9.90
C ALA A 24 -2.99 -1.74 -10.87
N VAL A 25 -3.29 -2.98 -11.23
CA VAL A 25 -2.53 -3.76 -12.23
C VAL A 25 -2.63 -3.10 -13.61
N HIS A 26 -3.82 -2.66 -14.00
CA HIS A 26 -4.00 -1.93 -15.27
C HIS A 26 -3.12 -0.66 -15.31
N PHE A 27 -3.12 0.14 -14.25
CA PHE A 27 -2.29 1.34 -14.14
C PHE A 27 -0.80 1.02 -14.28
N VAL A 28 -0.32 0.00 -13.58
CA VAL A 28 1.09 -0.43 -13.62
C VAL A 28 1.50 -0.83 -15.03
N ARG A 29 0.68 -1.62 -15.72
CA ARG A 29 0.94 -2.05 -17.10
C ARG A 29 0.90 -0.87 -18.09
N ALA A 30 -0.14 -0.02 -18.02
CA ALA A 30 -0.32 1.12 -18.90
C ALA A 30 0.81 2.17 -18.79
N ASN A 31 1.42 2.30 -17.61
CA ASN A 31 2.48 3.29 -17.33
C ASN A 31 3.88 2.67 -17.28
N ASN A 32 4.05 1.39 -17.64
CA ASN A 32 5.33 0.69 -17.62
C ASN A 32 6.04 0.79 -16.24
N ILE A 33 5.29 0.69 -15.15
CA ILE A 33 5.84 0.73 -13.80
C ILE A 33 6.58 -0.57 -13.53
N ARG A 34 7.81 -0.45 -13.06
CA ARG A 34 8.61 -1.62 -12.65
C ARG A 34 8.13 -2.15 -11.32
N VAL A 35 7.80 -3.42 -11.27
CA VAL A 35 7.44 -4.12 -10.03
C VAL A 35 8.47 -5.19 -9.71
N GLY A 36 8.86 -5.28 -8.44
CA GLY A 36 9.85 -6.26 -8.03
C GLY A 36 9.95 -6.40 -6.51
N MET A 37 11.06 -6.99 -6.08
CA MET A 37 11.36 -7.21 -4.67
C MET A 37 12.74 -6.65 -4.34
N ARG A 38 12.83 -5.83 -3.30
CA ARG A 38 14.08 -5.27 -2.79
C ARG A 38 14.13 -5.29 -1.28
N ARG A 39 15.33 -5.32 -0.71
CA ARG A 39 15.51 -5.21 0.73
C ARG A 39 15.35 -3.76 1.17
N ALA A 40 14.57 -3.54 2.22
CA ALA A 40 14.38 -2.27 2.90
C ALA A 40 14.41 -2.46 4.42
N ARG A 41 14.17 -1.40 5.20
CA ARG A 41 14.08 -1.48 6.66
C ARG A 41 12.93 -2.40 7.09
N LYS A 42 13.05 -3.07 8.23
CA LYS A 42 12.01 -3.96 8.77
C LYS A 42 10.65 -3.29 9.00
N SER A 43 10.63 -1.98 9.22
CA SER A 43 9.40 -1.20 9.40
C SER A 43 8.62 -0.95 8.11
N VAL A 44 9.18 -1.29 6.95
CA VAL A 44 8.60 -1.02 5.63
C VAL A 44 8.16 -2.34 4.99
N GLY A 45 6.89 -2.49 4.65
CA GLY A 45 6.37 -3.67 3.95
C GLY A 45 6.61 -3.62 2.45
N ALA A 46 6.43 -2.42 1.86
CA ALA A 46 6.63 -2.13 0.45
C ALA A 46 7.01 -0.65 0.29
N PHE A 47 7.45 -0.26 -0.89
CA PHE A 47 7.77 1.13 -1.19
C PHE A 47 7.75 1.42 -2.69
N TRP A 48 7.41 2.65 -3.05
CA TRP A 48 7.50 3.16 -4.41
C TRP A 48 8.78 3.98 -4.60
N LYS A 49 9.21 4.14 -5.85
CA LYS A 49 10.41 4.91 -6.18
C LYS A 49 10.20 5.80 -7.40
N PHE A 50 10.23 7.10 -7.17
CA PHE A 50 10.23 8.17 -8.20
C PHE A 50 9.19 8.01 -9.31
N GLY A 51 7.98 7.57 -8.97
CA GLY A 51 6.86 7.44 -9.90
C GLY A 51 6.99 6.33 -10.96
N LYS A 52 8.03 5.50 -10.90
CA LYS A 52 8.33 4.49 -11.93
C LYS A 52 8.54 3.07 -11.42
N ALA A 53 8.52 2.85 -10.14
CA ALA A 53 8.77 1.54 -9.57
C ALA A 53 8.06 1.33 -8.24
N PHE A 54 7.67 0.09 -8.00
CA PHE A 54 7.17 -0.43 -6.75
C PHE A 54 7.95 -1.67 -6.36
N TYR A 55 8.27 -1.82 -5.07
CA TYR A 55 8.99 -2.97 -4.55
C TYR A 55 8.38 -3.49 -3.26
N LEU A 56 8.12 -4.80 -3.20
CA LEU A 56 7.90 -5.51 -1.94
C LEU A 56 9.22 -5.67 -1.19
N ASN A 57 9.17 -5.57 0.14
CA ASN A 57 10.36 -5.74 0.96
C ASN A 57 10.71 -7.22 1.16
N LYS A 58 11.87 -7.64 0.66
CA LYS A 58 12.41 -9.00 0.81
C LYS A 58 12.61 -9.46 2.27
N VAL A 59 12.58 -8.54 3.23
CA VAL A 59 12.65 -8.90 4.65
C VAL A 59 11.37 -9.59 5.11
N HIS A 60 10.22 -9.26 4.48
CA HIS A 60 8.90 -9.77 4.85
C HIS A 60 8.33 -10.77 3.87
N TYR A 61 8.76 -10.73 2.61
CA TYR A 61 8.17 -11.51 1.52
C TYR A 61 9.22 -12.27 0.73
N THR A 62 8.88 -13.49 0.35
CA THR A 62 9.49 -14.23 -0.76
C THR A 62 8.56 -14.12 -1.99
N MET A 63 9.01 -14.58 -3.15
CA MET A 63 8.15 -14.64 -4.34
C MET A 63 6.91 -15.49 -4.08
N GLU A 64 7.10 -16.65 -3.46
CA GLU A 64 6.03 -17.60 -3.14
C GLU A 64 5.06 -17.01 -2.10
N SER A 65 5.59 -16.47 -1.00
CA SER A 65 4.74 -15.91 0.06
C SER A 65 3.92 -14.71 -0.39
N ALA A 66 4.44 -13.90 -1.31
CA ALA A 66 3.71 -12.76 -1.86
C ALA A 66 2.46 -13.16 -2.66
N LEU A 67 2.47 -14.34 -3.28
CA LEU A 67 1.31 -14.85 -4.03
C LEU A 67 0.14 -15.30 -3.15
N GLU A 68 0.42 -15.64 -1.90
CA GLU A 68 -0.57 -16.18 -0.96
C GLU A 68 -0.95 -15.19 0.16
N ASN A 69 -0.21 -14.10 0.30
CA ASN A 69 -0.39 -13.19 1.42
C ASN A 69 -1.29 -12.00 1.04
N PRO A 70 -2.49 -11.87 1.64
CA PRO A 70 -3.39 -10.74 1.40
C PRO A 70 -2.71 -9.38 1.65
N ARG A 71 -1.77 -9.34 2.58
CA ARG A 71 -1.01 -8.12 2.89
C ARG A 71 -0.16 -7.65 1.72
N ALA A 72 0.50 -8.59 1.01
CA ALA A 72 1.28 -8.26 -0.19
C ALA A 72 0.38 -7.69 -1.31
N MET A 73 -0.85 -8.19 -1.45
CA MET A 73 -1.82 -7.71 -2.45
C MET A 73 -2.31 -6.30 -2.10
N THR A 74 -2.66 -6.06 -0.83
CA THR A 74 -3.15 -4.74 -0.40
C THR A 74 -2.05 -3.68 -0.41
N LEU A 75 -0.80 -4.04 -0.11
CA LEU A 75 0.36 -3.17 -0.27
C LEU A 75 0.61 -2.79 -1.73
N PHE A 76 0.36 -3.69 -2.67
CA PHE A 76 0.42 -3.35 -4.10
C PHE A 76 -0.53 -2.20 -4.43
N VAL A 77 -1.78 -2.31 -4.00
CA VAL A 77 -2.80 -1.26 -4.22
C VAL A 77 -2.41 0.05 -3.55
N HIS A 78 -1.89 0.00 -2.32
CA HIS A 78 -1.39 1.16 -1.57
C HIS A 78 -0.28 1.90 -2.34
N GLU A 79 0.77 1.19 -2.72
CA GLU A 79 1.92 1.80 -3.39
C GLU A 79 1.57 2.32 -4.79
N VAL A 80 0.70 1.61 -5.51
CA VAL A 80 0.17 2.10 -6.80
C VAL A 80 -0.68 3.35 -6.61
N ARG A 81 -1.43 3.44 -5.50
CA ARG A 81 -2.17 4.67 -5.18
C ARG A 81 -1.24 5.88 -5.07
N HIS A 82 -0.09 5.74 -4.42
CA HIS A 82 0.91 6.80 -4.38
C HIS A 82 1.42 7.20 -5.77
N LEU A 83 1.63 6.24 -6.66
CA LEU A 83 2.02 6.52 -8.04
C LEU A 83 0.92 7.28 -8.82
N GLN A 84 -0.34 6.99 -8.57
CA GLN A 84 -1.49 7.68 -9.16
C GLN A 84 -1.67 9.11 -8.62
N GLN A 85 -1.39 9.34 -7.34
CA GLN A 85 -1.52 10.64 -6.69
C GLN A 85 -0.52 11.69 -7.21
N GLY A 86 0.58 11.26 -7.76
CA GLY A 86 1.70 12.11 -8.09
C GLY A 86 2.55 12.48 -6.86
N LYS A 87 3.78 12.90 -7.10
CA LYS A 87 4.83 13.02 -6.08
C LYS A 87 4.46 13.91 -4.88
N LEU A 88 3.83 15.05 -5.11
CA LEU A 88 3.52 16.00 -4.03
C LEU A 88 2.46 15.46 -3.08
N ILE A 89 1.38 14.89 -3.62
CA ILE A 89 0.31 14.31 -2.80
C ILE A 89 0.79 13.03 -2.14
N ALA A 90 1.50 12.16 -2.84
CA ALA A 90 2.03 10.91 -2.30
C ALA A 90 2.94 11.11 -1.07
N MET A 91 3.63 12.24 -0.97
CA MET A 91 4.48 12.60 0.16
C MET A 91 3.75 13.38 1.27
N SER A 92 2.45 13.52 1.20
CA SER A 92 1.64 14.26 2.17
C SER A 92 0.87 13.32 3.10
N VAL A 93 0.46 13.84 4.26
CA VAL A 93 -0.45 13.12 5.17
C VAL A 93 -1.78 12.76 4.49
N TYR A 94 -2.28 13.64 3.62
CA TYR A 94 -3.47 13.36 2.82
C TYR A 94 -3.27 12.15 1.90
N GLY A 95 -2.15 12.10 1.18
CA GLY A 95 -1.83 10.98 0.30
C GLY A 95 -1.70 9.66 1.04
N GLU A 96 -1.07 9.69 2.21
CA GLU A 96 -0.97 8.54 3.09
C GLU A 96 -2.36 8.11 3.63
N LEU A 97 -3.19 9.04 4.07
CA LEU A 97 -4.54 8.75 4.53
C LEU A 97 -5.37 8.05 3.45
N ASP A 98 -5.34 8.57 2.23
CA ASP A 98 -6.01 7.98 1.07
C ASP A 98 -5.51 6.55 0.80
N ALA A 99 -4.19 6.36 0.73
CA ALA A 99 -3.58 5.06 0.46
C ALA A 99 -3.85 4.03 1.59
N TRP A 100 -3.75 4.42 2.85
CA TRP A 100 -4.06 3.56 3.99
C TRP A 100 -5.54 3.16 4.04
N GLN A 101 -6.45 4.08 3.75
CA GLN A 101 -7.88 3.77 3.73
C GLN A 101 -8.22 2.74 2.66
N ILE A 102 -7.67 2.88 1.44
CA ILE A 102 -7.87 1.89 0.37
C ILE A 102 -7.28 0.54 0.78
N GLU A 103 -6.04 0.52 1.25
CA GLU A 103 -5.33 -0.68 1.67
C GLU A 103 -6.08 -1.47 2.74
N PHE A 104 -6.44 -0.82 3.85
CA PHE A 104 -7.04 -1.52 4.99
C PHE A 104 -8.51 -1.85 4.80
N ARG A 105 -9.27 -1.09 4.01
CA ARG A 105 -10.61 -1.50 3.58
C ARG A 105 -10.54 -2.77 2.73
N LEU A 106 -9.62 -2.83 1.80
CA LEU A 106 -9.38 -4.02 0.98
C LEU A 106 -8.94 -5.19 1.85
N TYR A 107 -8.01 -4.99 2.76
CA TYR A 107 -7.54 -6.05 3.68
C TYR A 107 -8.68 -6.64 4.51
N LYS A 108 -9.58 -5.82 5.04
CA LYS A 108 -10.78 -6.30 5.75
C LYS A 108 -11.67 -7.17 4.85
N ARG A 109 -11.91 -6.74 3.62
CA ARG A 109 -12.73 -7.51 2.67
C ARG A 109 -12.09 -8.86 2.30
N LEU A 110 -10.78 -8.89 2.07
CA LEU A 110 -10.06 -10.10 1.69
C LEU A 110 -9.94 -11.11 2.83
N THR A 111 -9.82 -10.65 4.07
CA THR A 111 -9.52 -11.51 5.21
C THR A 111 -10.71 -11.72 6.16
N GLY A 112 -11.71 -10.86 6.14
CA GLY A 112 -12.80 -10.83 7.12
C GLY A 112 -12.34 -10.46 8.54
N LYS A 113 -11.09 -10.02 8.73
CA LYS A 113 -10.52 -9.72 10.04
C LYS A 113 -10.90 -8.32 10.52
N THR A 114 -11.11 -8.19 11.83
CA THR A 114 -11.17 -6.89 12.52
C THR A 114 -9.77 -6.32 12.61
N LEU A 115 -9.65 -5.01 12.41
CA LEU A 115 -8.39 -4.28 12.52
C LEU A 115 -8.15 -3.79 13.95
N LYS A 116 -6.92 -3.33 14.22
CA LYS A 116 -6.60 -2.62 15.45
C LYS A 116 -7.44 -1.34 15.56
N PRO A 117 -7.78 -0.88 16.78
CA PRO A 117 -8.62 0.30 16.98
C PRO A 117 -8.14 1.54 16.24
N GLU A 118 -6.84 1.78 16.18
CA GLU A 118 -6.26 2.92 15.48
C GLU A 118 -6.55 2.89 13.96
N LEU A 119 -6.55 1.71 13.36
CA LEU A 119 -6.87 1.54 11.95
C LEU A 119 -8.37 1.67 11.69
N GLU A 120 -9.22 1.13 12.55
CA GLU A 120 -10.67 1.32 12.42
C GLU A 120 -11.05 2.80 12.53
N GLU A 121 -10.43 3.53 13.44
CA GLU A 121 -10.62 4.98 13.57
C GLU A 121 -10.11 5.73 12.33
N LEU A 122 -8.95 5.34 11.79
CA LEU A 122 -8.39 5.89 10.56
C LEU A 122 -9.34 5.71 9.36
N LEU A 123 -9.97 4.53 9.25
CA LEU A 123 -10.92 4.25 8.18
C LEU A 123 -12.21 5.06 8.30
N ALA A 124 -12.57 5.50 9.50
CA ALA A 124 -13.73 6.33 9.76
C ALA A 124 -13.49 7.83 9.48
N LEU A 125 -12.24 8.26 9.33
CA LEU A 125 -11.93 9.67 9.03
C LEU A 125 -12.39 10.04 7.62
N PRO A 126 -12.94 11.26 7.43
CA PRO A 126 -13.20 11.78 6.10
C PRO A 126 -11.87 12.00 5.34
N LEU A 127 -11.86 11.72 4.04
CA LEU A 127 -10.73 12.07 3.19
C LEU A 127 -10.83 13.57 2.87
N SER A 128 -10.11 14.38 3.62
CA SER A 128 -10.21 15.84 3.60
C SER A 128 -8.83 16.48 3.76
N PHE A 129 -8.67 17.68 3.21
CA PHE A 129 -7.50 18.53 3.45
C PHE A 129 -7.62 19.35 4.75
N ASP A 130 -8.68 19.16 5.54
CA ASP A 130 -8.84 19.82 6.81
C ASP A 130 -7.69 19.53 7.76
N ARG A 131 -7.09 20.58 8.33
CA ARG A 131 -5.89 20.50 9.14
C ARG A 131 -6.07 19.62 10.39
N SER A 132 -7.22 19.70 11.04
CA SER A 132 -7.51 18.89 12.24
C SER A 132 -7.63 17.42 11.90
N THR A 133 -8.30 17.08 10.80
CA THR A 133 -8.39 15.70 10.28
C THR A 133 -7.03 15.13 9.93
N LEU A 134 -6.19 15.88 9.22
CA LEU A 134 -4.85 15.41 8.83
C LEU A 134 -3.93 15.26 10.04
N LYS A 135 -4.03 16.15 11.03
CA LYS A 135 -3.28 16.00 12.30
C LYS A 135 -3.68 14.73 13.03
N HIS A 136 -4.98 14.44 13.10
CA HIS A 136 -5.50 13.24 13.74
C HIS A 136 -5.07 11.97 12.97
N ALA A 137 -5.19 11.97 11.65
CA ALA A 137 -4.72 10.87 10.80
C ALA A 137 -3.23 10.57 11.04
N ARG A 138 -2.38 11.59 11.08
CA ARG A 138 -0.95 11.44 11.36
C ARG A 138 -0.70 10.81 12.74
N GLN A 139 -1.45 11.21 13.76
CA GLN A 139 -1.34 10.63 15.10
C GLN A 139 -1.69 9.14 15.11
N LEU A 140 -2.78 8.74 14.44
CA LEU A 140 -3.20 7.35 14.33
C LEU A 140 -2.18 6.50 13.57
N MET A 141 -1.68 6.98 12.43
CA MET A 141 -0.65 6.29 11.65
C MET A 141 0.64 6.12 12.45
N THR A 142 1.08 7.17 13.17
CA THR A 142 2.27 7.12 14.02
C THR A 142 2.10 6.13 15.16
N LYS A 143 0.94 6.09 15.80
CA LYS A 143 0.62 5.16 16.87
C LYS A 143 0.64 3.70 16.37
N PHE A 144 0.15 3.46 15.17
CA PHE A 144 0.13 2.12 14.56
C PHE A 144 1.51 1.69 14.06
N ALA A 145 2.19 2.53 13.26
CA ALA A 145 3.43 2.19 12.56
C ALA A 145 4.72 2.60 13.31
N GLY A 146 4.60 3.39 14.39
CA GLY A 146 5.71 3.84 15.21
C GLY A 146 6.19 5.25 14.88
N VAL A 147 7.01 5.80 15.79
CA VAL A 147 7.48 7.21 15.77
C VAL A 147 8.25 7.55 14.47
N TRP A 148 9.04 6.62 13.96
CA TRP A 148 9.81 6.81 12.73
C TRP A 148 8.92 7.04 11.49
N TYR A 149 7.75 6.42 11.45
CA TYR A 149 6.78 6.67 10.39
C TYR A 149 6.24 8.10 10.45
N GLY A 150 5.90 8.58 11.64
CA GLY A 150 5.42 9.95 11.87
C GLY A 150 6.42 11.04 11.52
N ALA A 151 7.71 10.73 11.48
CA ALA A 151 8.76 11.67 11.05
C ALA A 151 8.83 11.85 9.52
N TRP A 152 8.21 10.94 8.75
CA TRP A 152 8.21 10.96 7.28
C TRP A 152 7.03 11.72 6.67
N ILE A 153 5.95 11.87 7.41
CA ILE A 153 4.68 12.50 6.99
C ILE A 153 4.39 13.78 7.85
#